data_0f30262d52f4322786f1edf7750fb7d8
#
_entry.id   0f30262d52f4322786f1edf7750fb7d8
#
_cell.length_a   1.000
_cell.length_b   1.000
_cell.length_c   1.000
_cell.angle_alpha   90.00
_cell.angle_beta   90.00
_cell.angle_gamma   90.00
#
_symmetry.space_group_name_H-M   'P 1'
#
loop_
_entity.id
_entity.type
_entity.pdbx_description
1 polymer ?
#
loop_
_entity_poly.entity_id
_entity_poly.type
_entity_poly.pdbx_seq_one_letter_code
_entity_poly.pdbx_strand_id
1 'polypeptide(L)'
;SIVYNSPSFDIAGASISLDAEFSPNANGVGAGDGATTSKVAAYANSSTGGSGSGGNYGKGYGLGATIKYAGLTAGAYGSERENRDPTTGSTKVRDAFEGVWYAKYSVGPVSFGYSESYLDSGLNAAGGDNAATAKTVRLASGIFEGEQFSVAFNVNENLSVSYTDSSDTYDEQSNTKSGTETVDVSMDTKAIQIAYSMGAMSVKAYNMDTKNPGYDNDASDTSITE
;
A
#
# COMPACT_ATOMS: atom_id res chain seq x y z
N SER A 1 -21.55 3.64 2.07
CA SER A 1 -20.81 2.84 3.07
C SER A 1 -21.20 3.24 4.48
N ILE A 2 -21.08 2.31 5.39
CA ILE A 2 -21.22 2.51 6.82
C ILE A 2 -19.83 2.37 7.41
N VAL A 3 -19.39 3.38 8.15
CA VAL A 3 -18.08 3.37 8.82
C VAL A 3 -18.35 3.53 10.32
N TYR A 4 -17.71 2.69 11.11
CA TYR A 4 -17.74 2.74 12.55
C TYR A 4 -16.31 2.84 13.09
N ASN A 5 -16.04 3.89 13.83
CA ASN A 5 -14.81 4.05 14.59
C ASN A 5 -15.17 3.99 16.08
N SER A 6 -14.62 3.03 16.82
CA SER A 6 -14.88 2.93 18.24
C SER A 6 -14.23 4.10 19.01
N PRO A 7 -14.80 4.54 20.11
CA PRO A 7 -14.04 5.26 21.11
C PRO A 7 -12.84 4.42 21.56
N SER A 8 -11.74 5.06 21.94
CA SER A 8 -10.64 4.36 22.59
C SER A 8 -11.09 3.85 23.96
N PHE A 9 -10.72 2.64 24.29
CA PHE A 9 -10.95 2.05 25.61
C PHE A 9 -9.65 1.51 26.20
N ASP A 10 -9.49 1.67 27.50
CA ASP A 10 -8.26 1.32 28.19
C ASP A 10 -8.38 -0.05 28.86
N ILE A 11 -7.43 -0.94 28.59
CA ILE A 11 -7.29 -2.24 29.23
C ILE A 11 -5.87 -2.35 29.74
N ALA A 12 -5.71 -2.51 31.04
CA ALA A 12 -4.40 -2.67 31.70
C ALA A 12 -3.36 -1.61 31.30
N GLY A 13 -3.79 -0.37 31.05
CA GLY A 13 -2.94 0.74 30.65
C GLY A 13 -2.65 0.83 29.15
N ALA A 14 -3.17 -0.09 28.35
CA ALA A 14 -3.16 0.00 26.90
C ALA A 14 -4.45 0.66 26.41
N SER A 15 -4.33 1.61 25.49
CA SER A 15 -5.45 2.24 24.79
C SER A 15 -5.70 1.52 23.48
N ILE A 16 -6.91 1.03 23.27
CA ILE A 16 -7.31 0.24 22.09
C ILE A 16 -8.42 0.96 21.36
N SER A 17 -8.36 1.02 20.03
CA SER A 17 -9.45 1.45 19.15
C SER A 17 -9.69 0.44 18.05
N LEU A 18 -10.94 0.35 17.61
CA LEU A 18 -11.39 -0.56 16.55
C LEU A 18 -12.07 0.24 15.46
N ASP A 19 -11.85 -0.15 14.22
CA ASP A 19 -12.46 0.41 13.04
C ASP A 19 -13.17 -0.70 12.26
N ALA A 20 -14.34 -0.40 11.74
CA ALA A 20 -15.09 -1.31 10.89
C ALA A 20 -15.80 -0.54 9.78
N GLU A 21 -15.77 -1.09 8.59
CA GLU A 21 -16.51 -0.51 7.47
C GLU A 21 -17.27 -1.58 6.69
N PHE A 22 -18.39 -1.16 6.14
CA PHE A 22 -19.20 -1.98 5.26
C PHE A 22 -19.77 -1.14 4.11
N SER A 23 -19.58 -1.62 2.91
CA SER A 23 -20.19 -1.07 1.70
C SER A 23 -21.04 -2.13 1.01
N PRO A 24 -22.36 -1.93 0.87
CA PRO A 24 -23.21 -2.88 0.15
C PRO A 24 -22.92 -2.91 -1.36
N ASN A 25 -22.27 -1.87 -1.86
CA ASN A 25 -21.81 -1.76 -3.25
C ASN A 25 -20.52 -0.95 -3.28
N ALA A 26 -19.43 -1.63 -3.48
CA ALA A 26 -18.07 -1.05 -3.48
C ALA A 26 -17.64 -0.49 -4.86
N ASN A 27 -18.55 -0.40 -5.84
CA ASN A 27 -18.26 0.23 -7.12
C ASN A 27 -17.86 1.70 -6.94
N GLY A 28 -16.65 2.02 -7.34
CA GLY A 28 -16.12 3.38 -7.34
C GLY A 28 -15.82 3.98 -5.96
N VAL A 29 -15.84 3.18 -4.90
CA VAL A 29 -15.46 3.61 -3.56
C VAL A 29 -14.05 3.11 -3.28
N GLY A 30 -13.11 4.02 -3.13
CA GLY A 30 -11.80 3.70 -2.60
C GLY A 30 -11.92 3.44 -1.11
N ALA A 31 -11.50 2.29 -0.64
CA ALA A 31 -11.31 2.04 0.77
C ALA A 31 -9.98 2.69 1.20
N GLY A 32 -10.04 3.52 2.23
CA GLY A 32 -8.86 4.07 2.87
C GLY A 32 -8.62 5.57 2.69
N ASP A 33 -7.93 6.11 3.67
CA ASP A 33 -7.51 7.51 3.69
C ASP A 33 -6.47 7.76 2.58
N GLY A 34 -6.77 8.68 1.69
CA GLY A 34 -5.92 9.04 0.56
C GLY A 34 -6.11 8.23 -0.71
N ALA A 35 -7.10 7.33 -0.79
CA ALA A 35 -7.50 6.75 -2.06
C ALA A 35 -8.09 7.85 -2.96
N THR A 36 -7.27 8.33 -3.88
CA THR A 36 -7.78 9.24 -4.92
C THR A 36 -8.59 8.43 -5.93
N THR A 37 -9.61 9.06 -6.52
CA THR A 37 -10.41 8.47 -7.60
C THR A 37 -9.58 7.87 -8.73
N SER A 38 -8.34 8.34 -8.89
CA SER A 38 -7.38 7.84 -9.87
C SER A 38 -6.85 6.44 -9.56
N LYS A 39 -6.66 6.08 -8.27
CA LYS A 39 -6.24 4.72 -7.89
C LYS A 39 -7.37 3.72 -8.07
N VAL A 40 -8.58 4.11 -7.69
CA VAL A 40 -9.78 3.30 -7.92
C VAL A 40 -10.04 3.12 -9.41
N ALA A 41 -9.82 4.16 -10.21
CA ALA A 41 -9.94 4.08 -11.65
C ALA A 41 -8.87 3.15 -12.28
N ALA A 42 -7.68 3.07 -11.69
CA ALA A 42 -6.66 2.13 -12.16
C ALA A 42 -7.07 0.67 -11.93
N TYR A 43 -7.69 0.35 -10.80
CA TYR A 43 -8.22 -0.99 -10.53
C TYR A 43 -9.57 -1.25 -11.22
N ALA A 44 -10.41 -0.24 -11.37
CA ALA A 44 -11.69 -0.36 -12.06
C ALA A 44 -11.55 -0.34 -13.58
N ASN A 45 -10.46 0.15 -14.11
CA ASN A 45 -10.30 0.43 -15.53
C ASN A 45 -9.23 -0.42 -16.20
N SER A 46 -8.99 -1.61 -15.72
CA SER A 46 -8.23 -2.62 -16.45
C SER A 46 -9.01 -3.20 -17.65
N SER A 47 -9.84 -2.41 -18.27
CA SER A 47 -10.43 -2.75 -19.55
C SER A 47 -9.46 -2.39 -20.69
N THR A 48 -8.39 -3.09 -20.79
CA THR A 48 -7.65 -3.15 -22.05
C THR A 48 -8.44 -4.02 -23.02
N GLY A 49 -9.17 -3.37 -23.85
CA GLY A 49 -9.74 -4.00 -25.04
C GLY A 49 -11.15 -4.51 -24.87
N GLY A 50 -12.09 -3.66 -24.98
CA GLY A 50 -13.47 -4.01 -25.27
C GLY A 50 -14.45 -3.51 -24.23
N SER A 51 -15.16 -2.52 -24.63
CA SER A 51 -16.45 -2.08 -24.10
C SER A 51 -16.68 -2.28 -22.58
N GLY A 52 -16.17 -1.36 -21.80
CA GLY A 52 -16.98 -0.74 -20.77
C GLY A 52 -17.40 -1.55 -19.56
N SER A 53 -16.64 -2.50 -19.10
CA SER A 53 -16.93 -3.11 -17.79
C SER A 53 -15.82 -2.76 -16.83
N GLY A 54 -15.91 -1.58 -16.22
CA GLY A 54 -15.21 -1.32 -14.98
C GLY A 54 -15.58 -2.42 -13.98
N GLY A 55 -14.61 -2.96 -13.25
CA GLY A 55 -14.79 -4.08 -12.34
C GLY A 55 -16.09 -3.95 -11.54
N ASN A 56 -16.93 -4.97 -11.60
CA ASN A 56 -18.23 -4.96 -10.98
C ASN A 56 -18.09 -5.45 -9.54
N TYR A 57 -17.68 -4.56 -8.65
CA TYR A 57 -17.50 -4.89 -7.24
C TYR A 57 -18.84 -5.01 -6.54
N GLY A 58 -18.98 -6.05 -5.73
CA GLY A 58 -20.11 -6.26 -4.87
C GLY A 58 -20.00 -5.57 -3.53
N LYS A 59 -20.06 -6.35 -2.47
CA LYS A 59 -19.90 -5.86 -1.10
C LYS A 59 -18.43 -5.60 -0.81
N GLY A 60 -18.19 -4.66 0.10
CA GLY A 60 -16.87 -4.43 0.67
C GLY A 60 -16.95 -4.36 2.18
N TYR A 61 -15.95 -4.88 2.87
CA TYR A 61 -15.79 -4.79 4.32
C TYR A 61 -14.35 -4.56 4.69
N GLY A 62 -14.17 -3.81 5.75
CA GLY A 62 -12.88 -3.58 6.35
C GLY A 62 -12.94 -3.67 7.86
N LEU A 63 -11.87 -4.14 8.46
CA LEU A 63 -11.68 -4.21 9.89
C LEU A 63 -10.29 -3.72 10.25
N GLY A 64 -10.21 -2.94 11.33
CA GLY A 64 -8.95 -2.42 11.84
C GLY A 64 -8.91 -2.40 13.35
N ALA A 65 -7.71 -2.44 13.89
CA ALA A 65 -7.46 -2.26 15.30
C ALA A 65 -6.14 -1.52 15.51
N THR A 66 -6.12 -0.63 16.51
CA THR A 66 -4.90 0.06 16.95
C THR A 66 -4.75 -0.09 18.45
N ILE A 67 -3.53 -0.37 18.90
CA ILE A 67 -3.15 -0.41 20.32
C ILE A 67 -2.03 0.57 20.58
N LYS A 68 -2.13 1.29 21.71
CA LYS A 68 -1.09 2.19 22.20
C LYS A 68 -0.75 1.83 23.64
N TYR A 69 0.53 1.61 23.91
CA TYR A 69 1.02 1.26 25.24
C TYR A 69 2.48 1.66 25.42
N ALA A 70 2.79 2.43 26.43
CA ALA A 70 4.16 2.75 26.87
C ALA A 70 5.13 3.11 25.71
N GLY A 71 4.73 4.03 24.84
CA GLY A 71 5.53 4.43 23.67
C GLY A 71 5.39 3.56 22.44
N LEU A 72 4.78 2.38 22.56
CA LEU A 72 4.40 1.52 21.44
C LEU A 72 3.06 1.99 20.85
N THR A 73 3.00 2.06 19.54
CA THR A 73 1.75 2.08 18.77
C THR A 73 1.83 0.98 17.74
N ALA A 74 0.87 0.07 17.74
CA ALA A 74 0.76 -0.96 16.72
C ALA A 74 -0.66 -1.02 16.21
N GLY A 75 -0.82 -1.35 14.94
CA GLY A 75 -2.12 -1.47 14.32
C GLY A 75 -2.11 -2.44 13.16
N ALA A 76 -3.28 -2.95 12.84
CA ALA A 76 -3.54 -3.72 11.65
C ALA A 76 -4.90 -3.32 11.07
N TYR A 77 -4.97 -3.28 9.77
CA TYR A 77 -6.19 -3.03 9.00
C TYR A 77 -6.23 -3.96 7.80
N GLY A 78 -7.39 -4.50 7.47
CA GLY A 78 -7.62 -5.27 6.26
C GLY A 78 -8.99 -4.99 5.68
N SER A 79 -9.07 -4.94 4.37
CA SER A 79 -10.34 -4.79 3.65
C SER A 79 -10.43 -5.75 2.48
N GLU A 80 -11.65 -6.19 2.20
CA GLU A 80 -11.97 -7.07 1.09
C GLU A 80 -13.13 -6.49 0.28
N ARG A 81 -13.05 -6.65 -1.03
CA ARG A 81 -14.12 -6.28 -1.96
C ARG A 81 -14.47 -7.47 -2.82
N GLU A 82 -15.74 -7.89 -2.75
CA GLU A 82 -16.29 -8.93 -3.60
C GLU A 82 -16.19 -8.53 -5.07
N ASN A 83 -15.59 -9.37 -5.88
CA ASN A 83 -15.54 -9.18 -7.32
C ASN A 83 -16.62 -10.05 -7.98
N ARG A 84 -17.54 -9.42 -8.71
CA ARG A 84 -18.71 -10.08 -9.32
C ARG A 84 -18.51 -10.53 -10.75
N ASP A 85 -17.43 -10.16 -11.39
CA ASP A 85 -17.11 -10.61 -12.73
C ASP A 85 -16.29 -11.89 -12.69
N PRO A 86 -16.89 -13.07 -12.85
CA PRO A 86 -16.19 -14.35 -12.66
C PRO A 86 -15.14 -14.65 -13.73
N THR A 87 -15.24 -14.03 -14.89
CA THR A 87 -14.23 -14.12 -15.95
C THR A 87 -14.57 -13.18 -17.11
N THR A 88 -13.70 -12.26 -17.43
CA THR A 88 -13.74 -11.56 -18.71
C THR A 88 -12.65 -12.14 -19.61
N GLY A 89 -13.03 -13.05 -20.49
CA GLY A 89 -12.05 -13.69 -21.38
C GLY A 89 -11.14 -14.66 -20.65
N SER A 90 -9.82 -14.49 -20.75
CA SER A 90 -8.80 -15.33 -20.13
C SER A 90 -8.35 -14.81 -18.75
N THR A 91 -8.91 -13.75 -18.25
CA THR A 91 -8.51 -13.14 -16.96
C THR A 91 -9.27 -13.80 -15.82
N LYS A 92 -8.55 -14.39 -14.89
CA LYS A 92 -9.14 -14.86 -13.62
C LYS A 92 -9.37 -13.67 -12.71
N VAL A 93 -10.52 -13.69 -12.07
CA VAL A 93 -10.96 -12.67 -11.15
C VAL A 93 -11.23 -13.31 -9.80
N ARG A 94 -10.69 -12.76 -8.75
CA ARG A 94 -10.92 -13.14 -7.36
C ARG A 94 -11.30 -11.91 -6.57
N ASP A 95 -11.70 -12.05 -5.33
CA ASP A 95 -11.98 -10.90 -4.49
C ASP A 95 -10.72 -10.08 -4.29
N ALA A 96 -10.84 -8.77 -4.34
CA ALA A 96 -9.73 -7.88 -4.08
C ALA A 96 -9.53 -7.75 -2.58
N PHE A 97 -8.30 -7.88 -2.13
CA PHE A 97 -7.93 -7.75 -0.71
C PHE A 97 -6.79 -6.77 -0.55
N GLU A 98 -6.87 -5.93 0.46
CA GLU A 98 -5.78 -5.08 0.90
C GLU A 98 -5.64 -5.15 2.41
N GLY A 99 -4.41 -5.18 2.88
CA GLY A 99 -4.10 -5.24 4.29
C GLY A 99 -2.80 -4.53 4.62
N VAL A 100 -2.72 -4.03 5.83
CA VAL A 100 -1.51 -3.41 6.37
C VAL A 100 -1.43 -3.71 7.87
N TRP A 101 -0.23 -3.94 8.35
CA TRP A 101 0.06 -3.87 9.77
C TRP A 101 1.32 -3.04 10.00
N TYR A 102 1.40 -2.41 11.16
CA TYR A 102 2.53 -1.61 11.53
C TYR A 102 2.79 -1.63 13.03
N ALA A 103 4.04 -1.39 13.38
CA ALA A 103 4.44 -1.13 14.76
C ALA A 103 5.39 0.07 14.78
N LYS A 104 5.14 0.99 15.71
CA LYS A 104 6.00 2.13 15.98
C LYS A 104 6.31 2.17 17.46
N TYR A 105 7.58 2.32 17.80
CA TYR A 105 8.04 2.47 19.17
C TYR A 105 8.87 3.73 19.33
N SER A 106 8.55 4.53 20.35
CA SER A 106 9.26 5.76 20.65
C SER A 106 9.81 5.70 22.08
N VAL A 107 11.10 5.95 22.21
CA VAL A 107 11.81 6.00 23.49
C VAL A 107 12.79 7.15 23.51
N GLY A 108 12.60 8.12 24.42
CA GLY A 108 13.39 9.34 24.44
C GLY A 108 13.35 10.06 23.10
N PRO A 109 14.52 10.42 22.53
CA PRO A 109 14.57 11.15 21.27
C PRO A 109 14.47 10.25 20.02
N VAL A 110 14.38 8.92 20.19
CA VAL A 110 14.41 7.95 19.08
C VAL A 110 13.03 7.36 18.86
N SER A 111 12.67 7.20 17.58
CA SER A 111 11.48 6.46 17.16
C SER A 111 11.88 5.44 16.10
N PHE A 112 11.33 4.24 16.20
CA PHE A 112 11.45 3.15 15.22
C PHE A 112 10.08 2.85 14.65
N GLY A 113 10.02 2.53 13.37
CA GLY A 113 8.80 2.12 12.71
C GLY A 113 9.06 0.94 11.79
N TYR A 114 8.11 0.01 11.74
CA TYR A 114 8.08 -1.08 10.79
C TYR A 114 6.65 -1.29 10.32
N SER A 115 6.47 -1.58 9.05
CA SER A 115 5.16 -1.91 8.47
C SER A 115 5.31 -2.89 7.33
N GLU A 116 4.28 -3.71 7.17
CA GLU A 116 4.07 -4.53 5.99
C GLU A 116 2.69 -4.24 5.41
N SER A 117 2.60 -4.24 4.09
CA SER A 117 1.37 -4.07 3.34
C SER A 117 1.22 -5.15 2.30
N TYR A 118 -0.02 -5.51 2.03
CA TYR A 118 -0.38 -6.49 1.04
C TYR A 118 -1.57 -5.97 0.23
N LEU A 119 -1.47 -6.04 -1.07
CA LEU A 119 -2.53 -5.64 -1.98
C LEU A 119 -2.70 -6.70 -3.06
N ASP A 120 -3.83 -7.39 -3.06
CA ASP A 120 -4.28 -8.22 -4.17
C ASP A 120 -5.38 -7.48 -4.93
N SER A 121 -5.10 -7.13 -6.17
CA SER A 121 -6.09 -6.44 -7.03
C SER A 121 -7.31 -7.29 -7.36
N GLY A 122 -7.25 -8.60 -7.13
CA GLY A 122 -8.26 -9.56 -7.57
C GLY A 122 -8.19 -9.90 -9.06
N LEU A 123 -7.25 -9.33 -9.79
CA LEU A 123 -7.11 -9.49 -11.23
C LEU A 123 -5.79 -10.17 -11.58
N ASN A 124 -5.82 -11.05 -12.57
CA ASN A 124 -4.62 -11.61 -13.17
C ASN A 124 -4.34 -10.89 -14.50
N ALA A 125 -3.09 -10.84 -14.91
CA ALA A 125 -2.73 -10.24 -16.18
C ALA A 125 -3.46 -10.91 -17.36
N ALA A 126 -3.98 -10.09 -18.27
CA ALA A 126 -4.57 -10.61 -19.49
C ALA A 126 -3.45 -10.91 -20.51
N GLY A 127 -3.22 -12.18 -20.83
CA GLY A 127 -2.39 -12.54 -21.98
C GLY A 127 -0.99 -13.03 -21.69
N GLY A 128 -0.70 -13.52 -20.50
CA GLY A 128 0.55 -14.25 -20.19
C GLY A 128 1.81 -13.39 -20.24
N ASP A 129 2.69 -13.80 -19.48
CA ASP A 129 4.05 -13.47 -19.11
C ASP A 129 4.97 -12.79 -20.15
N ASN A 130 4.57 -11.74 -20.79
CA ASN A 130 5.48 -10.93 -21.57
C ASN A 130 5.91 -9.70 -20.75
N ALA A 131 6.84 -9.95 -19.87
CA ALA A 131 7.52 -8.98 -19.05
C ALA A 131 8.00 -7.73 -19.82
N ALA A 132 8.19 -7.81 -21.10
CA ALA A 132 8.79 -6.74 -21.88
C ALA A 132 7.84 -5.70 -22.48
N THR A 133 6.53 -5.97 -22.52
CA THR A 133 5.66 -5.12 -23.37
C THR A 133 4.47 -4.46 -22.68
N ALA A 134 4.18 -4.76 -21.44
CA ALA A 134 2.93 -4.34 -20.82
C ALA A 134 3.07 -3.64 -19.45
N LYS A 135 4.03 -2.74 -19.31
CA LYS A 135 4.26 -1.97 -18.06
C LYS A 135 3.01 -1.27 -17.51
N THR A 136 2.13 -0.81 -18.38
CA THR A 136 0.88 -0.14 -18.00
C THR A 136 -0.23 -1.09 -17.58
N VAL A 137 -0.22 -2.32 -18.07
CA VAL A 137 -1.23 -3.34 -17.71
C VAL A 137 -0.86 -4.02 -16.40
N ARG A 138 0.43 -4.15 -16.11
CA ARG A 138 0.96 -4.77 -14.89
C ARG A 138 0.44 -4.11 -13.62
N LEU A 139 0.50 -2.79 -13.56
CA LEU A 139 0.13 -2.05 -12.34
C LEU A 139 -1.38 -2.12 -12.00
N ALA A 140 -2.21 -2.64 -12.88
CA ALA A 140 -3.65 -2.78 -12.66
C ALA A 140 -4.04 -4.19 -12.20
N SER A 141 -3.13 -5.16 -12.22
CA SER A 141 -3.39 -6.55 -11.85
C SER A 141 -2.21 -7.11 -11.06
N GLY A 142 -2.42 -8.21 -10.38
CA GLY A 142 -1.39 -8.88 -9.59
C GLY A 142 -1.43 -8.50 -8.12
N ILE A 143 -0.36 -8.87 -7.44
CA ILE A 143 -0.18 -8.72 -6.01
C ILE A 143 0.99 -7.76 -5.75
N PHE A 144 0.85 -6.94 -4.74
CA PHE A 144 1.91 -6.07 -4.24
C PHE A 144 2.14 -6.36 -2.77
N GLU A 145 3.41 -6.54 -2.40
CA GLU A 145 3.85 -6.79 -1.03
C GLU A 145 4.88 -5.74 -0.64
N GLY A 146 4.48 -4.87 0.27
CA GLY A 146 5.32 -3.78 0.74
C GLY A 146 5.88 -4.05 2.13
N GLU A 147 7.17 -3.75 2.32
CA GLU A 147 7.87 -3.78 3.58
C GLU A 147 8.58 -2.44 3.80
N GLN A 148 8.47 -1.88 5.00
CA GLN A 148 9.13 -0.62 5.32
C GLN A 148 9.67 -0.63 6.73
N PHE A 149 10.93 -0.21 6.87
CA PHE A 149 11.56 0.11 8.13
C PHE A 149 11.92 1.60 8.18
N SER A 150 11.77 2.22 9.34
CA SER A 150 12.16 3.61 9.54
C SER A 150 12.74 3.83 10.93
N VAL A 151 13.65 4.79 11.03
CA VAL A 151 14.17 5.31 12.28
C VAL A 151 14.21 6.83 12.21
N ALA A 152 13.80 7.48 13.28
CA ALA A 152 13.89 8.93 13.43
C ALA A 152 14.57 9.29 14.74
N PHE A 153 15.38 10.32 14.71
CA PHE A 153 16.11 10.84 15.85
C PHE A 153 15.91 12.35 15.97
N ASN A 154 15.37 12.79 17.09
CA ASN A 154 15.30 14.20 17.46
C ASN A 154 16.61 14.60 18.10
N VAL A 155 17.50 15.26 17.34
CA VAL A 155 18.80 15.71 17.82
C VAL A 155 18.62 16.75 18.92
N ASN A 156 17.66 17.65 18.76
CA ASN A 156 17.19 18.64 19.74
C ASN A 156 15.77 19.10 19.37
N GLU A 157 15.26 20.12 20.08
CA GLU A 157 13.90 20.65 19.86
C GLU A 157 13.65 21.19 18.45
N ASN A 158 14.71 21.54 17.75
CA ASN A 158 14.63 22.17 16.43
C ASN A 158 15.09 21.28 15.28
N LEU A 159 15.88 20.23 15.54
CA LEU A 159 16.52 19.41 14.53
C LEU A 159 16.14 17.94 14.69
N SER A 160 15.64 17.35 13.63
CA SER A 160 15.42 15.92 13.53
C SER A 160 16.03 15.34 12.25
N VAL A 161 16.42 14.08 12.32
CA VAL A 161 16.95 13.29 11.20
C VAL A 161 16.17 11.98 11.14
N SER A 162 15.84 11.52 9.95
CA SER A 162 15.21 10.22 9.77
C SER A 162 15.81 9.46 8.60
N TYR A 163 15.74 8.14 8.69
CA TYR A 163 16.07 7.19 7.65
C TYR A 163 14.90 6.25 7.42
N THR A 164 14.62 5.97 6.16
CA THR A 164 13.60 5.02 5.73
C THR A 164 14.21 4.09 4.70
N ASP A 165 13.92 2.80 4.81
CA ASP A 165 14.22 1.76 3.85
C ASP A 165 12.93 1.02 3.55
N SER A 166 12.52 0.95 2.30
CA SER A 166 11.31 0.28 1.87
C SER A 166 11.54 -0.55 0.63
N SER A 167 10.90 -1.70 0.59
CA SER A 167 10.85 -2.58 -0.56
C SER A 167 9.38 -2.87 -0.87
N ASP A 168 8.99 -2.69 -2.10
CA ASP A 168 7.65 -3.01 -2.59
C ASP A 168 7.80 -3.99 -3.75
N THR A 169 7.34 -5.23 -3.57
CA THR A 169 7.46 -6.32 -4.53
C THR A 169 6.15 -6.49 -5.30
N TYR A 170 6.27 -6.44 -6.60
CA TYR A 170 5.18 -6.71 -7.53
C TYR A 170 5.27 -8.12 -8.05
N ASP A 171 4.21 -8.90 -7.84
CA ASP A 171 3.99 -10.24 -8.37
C ASP A 171 2.86 -10.19 -9.41
N GLU A 172 3.22 -10.36 -10.68
CA GLU A 172 2.27 -10.42 -11.78
C GLU A 172 1.61 -11.81 -11.83
N GLN A 173 0.39 -11.89 -11.42
CA GLN A 173 -0.36 -13.15 -11.39
C GLN A 173 -0.68 -13.64 -12.81
N SER A 174 -0.21 -14.83 -13.16
CA SER A 174 -0.53 -15.48 -14.45
C SER A 174 -2.00 -15.87 -14.54
N ASN A 175 -2.61 -15.65 -15.70
CA ASN A 175 -3.98 -16.11 -15.98
C ASN A 175 -4.08 -17.59 -16.37
N THR A 176 -2.97 -18.28 -16.58
CA THR A 176 -2.94 -19.67 -17.00
C THR A 176 -2.42 -20.57 -15.88
N LYS A 177 -3.12 -21.68 -15.65
CA LYS A 177 -2.75 -22.67 -14.62
C LYS A 177 -1.40 -23.35 -14.88
N SER A 178 -0.90 -23.28 -16.10
CA SER A 178 0.36 -23.85 -16.58
C SER A 178 1.32 -22.79 -17.12
N GLY A 179 1.07 -21.52 -16.83
CA GLY A 179 1.97 -20.41 -17.19
C GLY A 179 3.29 -20.54 -16.47
N THR A 180 4.35 -20.09 -17.10
CA THR A 180 5.63 -19.88 -16.43
C THR A 180 5.42 -18.77 -15.41
N GLU A 181 5.82 -19.01 -14.18
CA GLU A 181 5.83 -17.98 -13.13
C GLU A 181 6.69 -16.81 -13.61
N THR A 182 6.14 -15.60 -13.56
CA THR A 182 6.91 -14.39 -13.81
C THR A 182 7.84 -14.14 -12.63
N VAL A 183 8.97 -13.52 -12.90
CA VAL A 183 9.88 -13.11 -11.84
C VAL A 183 9.30 -11.90 -11.14
N ASP A 184 9.16 -11.98 -9.82
CA ASP A 184 8.77 -10.85 -8.99
C ASP A 184 9.79 -9.71 -9.13
N VAL A 185 9.30 -8.50 -9.14
CA VAL A 185 10.14 -7.31 -9.25
C VAL A 185 9.93 -6.42 -8.03
N SER A 186 11.02 -6.18 -7.29
CA SER A 186 11.00 -5.26 -6.15
C SER A 186 11.49 -3.89 -6.57
N MET A 187 10.75 -2.88 -6.15
CA MET A 187 11.16 -1.48 -6.16
C MET A 187 11.66 -1.11 -4.77
N ASP A 188 12.97 -0.89 -4.64
CA ASP A 188 13.59 -0.56 -3.36
C ASP A 188 13.80 0.95 -3.27
N THR A 189 13.41 1.55 -2.16
CA THR A 189 13.59 2.99 -1.91
C THR A 189 14.26 3.23 -0.57
N LYS A 190 15.33 4.02 -0.58
CA LYS A 190 16.04 4.48 0.62
C LYS A 190 15.99 6.00 0.69
N ALA A 191 15.66 6.52 1.84
CA ALA A 191 15.59 7.97 2.03
C ALA A 191 16.23 8.40 3.36
N ILE A 192 17.02 9.47 3.28
CA ILE A 192 17.48 10.22 4.45
C ILE A 192 16.83 11.59 4.41
N GLN A 193 16.25 12.00 5.52
CA GLN A 193 15.60 13.30 5.65
C GLN A 193 16.09 14.05 6.88
N ILE A 194 16.28 15.35 6.71
CA ILE A 194 16.64 16.29 7.79
C ILE A 194 15.55 17.36 7.85
N ALA A 195 15.05 17.66 9.03
CA ALA A 195 14.11 18.75 9.27
C ALA A 195 14.63 19.67 10.37
N TYR A 196 14.66 20.97 10.08
CA TYR A 196 15.07 22.00 11.02
C TYR A 196 13.97 23.07 11.15
N SER A 197 13.56 23.35 12.38
CA SER A 197 12.54 24.34 12.68
C SER A 197 13.15 25.51 13.46
N MET A 198 12.90 26.73 13.02
CA MET A 198 13.39 27.95 13.65
C MET A 198 12.23 28.97 13.78
N GLY A 199 11.65 29.04 14.95
CA GLY A 199 10.45 29.84 15.16
C GLY A 199 9.29 29.43 14.27
N ALA A 200 8.81 30.35 13.43
CA ALA A 200 7.72 30.07 12.48
C ALA A 200 8.19 29.46 11.15
N MET A 201 9.48 29.28 10.95
CA MET A 201 10.06 28.74 9.72
C MET A 201 10.48 27.28 9.92
N SER A 202 10.19 26.43 8.94
CA SER A 202 10.68 25.05 8.89
C SER A 202 11.33 24.80 7.54
N VAL A 203 12.53 24.20 7.58
CA VAL A 203 13.28 23.76 6.40
C VAL A 203 13.39 22.24 6.44
N LYS A 204 13.12 21.59 5.33
CA LYS A 204 13.29 20.15 5.15
C LYS A 204 14.18 19.92 3.96
N ALA A 205 15.07 18.97 4.09
CA ALA A 205 15.90 18.47 2.99
C ALA A 205 15.88 16.93 3.03
N TYR A 206 15.90 16.32 1.86
CA TYR A 206 15.99 14.86 1.76
C TYR A 206 16.82 14.42 0.56
N ASN A 207 17.38 13.25 0.69
CA ASN A 207 17.93 12.47 -0.42
C ASN A 207 17.19 11.15 -0.48
N MET A 208 16.75 10.76 -1.66
CA MET A 208 16.01 9.54 -1.91
C MET A 208 16.59 8.83 -3.12
N ASP A 209 16.95 7.57 -2.93
CA ASP A 209 17.43 6.67 -3.97
C ASP A 209 16.37 5.59 -4.20
N THR A 210 15.99 5.38 -5.46
CA THR A 210 15.03 4.35 -5.84
C THR A 210 15.63 3.43 -6.89
N LYS A 211 15.62 2.15 -6.62
CA LYS A 211 16.02 1.08 -7.52
C LYS A 211 14.79 0.45 -8.17
N ASN A 212 14.93 0.03 -9.42
CA ASN A 212 13.83 -0.53 -10.23
C ASN A 212 12.55 0.34 -10.21
N PRO A 213 12.62 1.66 -10.49
CA PRO A 213 11.45 2.54 -10.41
C PRO A 213 10.35 2.06 -11.35
N GLY A 214 9.12 1.99 -10.81
CA GLY A 214 7.96 1.47 -11.54
C GLY A 214 7.99 -0.04 -11.77
N TYR A 215 8.72 -0.78 -10.94
CA TYR A 215 8.91 -2.24 -11.02
C TYR A 215 9.52 -2.68 -12.34
N ASP A 216 10.50 -1.93 -12.81
CA ASP A 216 11.18 -2.17 -14.08
C ASP A 216 12.64 -2.51 -13.83
N ASN A 217 13.01 -3.78 -14.00
CA ASN A 217 14.38 -4.26 -13.81
C ASN A 217 15.38 -3.66 -14.82
N ASP A 218 14.88 -3.12 -15.93
CA ASP A 218 15.69 -2.48 -16.98
C ASP A 218 15.77 -0.96 -16.79
N ALA A 219 14.97 -0.41 -15.87
CA ALA A 219 14.99 1.02 -15.60
C ALA A 219 16.28 1.41 -14.84
N SER A 220 16.83 2.55 -15.20
CA SER A 220 17.92 3.13 -14.42
C SER A 220 17.45 3.55 -13.05
N ASP A 221 18.27 3.28 -12.04
CA ASP A 221 18.04 3.78 -10.69
C ASP A 221 17.94 5.30 -10.67
N THR A 222 17.08 5.82 -9.82
CA THR A 222 16.85 7.26 -9.68
C THR A 222 17.33 7.76 -8.33
N SER A 223 17.96 8.93 -8.31
CA SER A 223 18.34 9.63 -7.08
C SER A 223 17.80 11.05 -7.12
N ILE A 224 17.13 11.45 -6.05
CA ILE A 224 16.55 12.79 -5.91
C ILE A 224 17.10 13.41 -4.62
N THR A 225 17.55 14.67 -4.73
CA THR A 225 18.00 15.47 -3.57
C THR A 225 17.28 16.81 -3.62
N GLU A 226 16.60 17.17 -2.54
CA GLU A 226 15.91 18.45 -2.35
C GLU A 226 16.22 19.08 -0.97
#